data_056bb0e56f22d51a43ead442bbb8f29d
#
_entry.id   056bb0e56f22d51a43ead442bbb8f29d
#
_cell.length_a   1.000
_cell.length_b   1.000
_cell.length_c   1.000
_cell.angle_alpha   90.00
_cell.angle_beta   90.00
_cell.angle_gamma   90.00
#
_symmetry.space_group_name_H-M   'P 1'
#
loop_
_entity.id
_entity.type
_entity.pdbx_description
1 polymer ?
#
loop_
_entity_poly.entity_id
_entity_poly.type
_entity_poly.pdbx_seq_one_letter_code
_entity_poly.pdbx_strand_id
1 'polypeptide(L)'
;MINNFIKRAITGVLFVAILVGCILYDAFSFGILFTAISALTIYEFAQLVNMRAEGVKINKTINMLGGAYLFLAIMGFCIDAADSKIFIPYVLLLLYMMISELYLKKENPVLNWAYSMLSQLYIGLPFALLNVLAFHNDPASEFSSINYNPILPLSIFIFLWLNDTGAYCIGSLIGKHRLFERISPKKSWEGSIGGGVVAIGVSFILAHYFPFMSMIEWAGLALVVVIFGTWGDLTESLLKRQLHVKDSGNILPGHGGMLDRFDSSLMAIPAAVVYLYALTWF
;
A
#
# COMPACT_ATOMS: atom_id res chain seq x y z
N MET A 1 -29.71 11.46 5.95
CA MET A 1 -28.99 10.17 6.10
C MET A 1 -28.81 9.43 4.78
N ILE A 2 -29.86 9.24 3.97
CA ILE A 2 -29.81 8.53 2.66
C ILE A 2 -28.76 9.14 1.70
N ASN A 3 -28.67 10.47 1.64
CA ASN A 3 -27.74 11.16 0.72
C ASN A 3 -26.24 10.89 1.04
N ASN A 4 -25.88 10.68 2.31
CA ASN A 4 -24.51 10.37 2.72
C ASN A 4 -24.14 8.90 2.44
N PHE A 5 -25.08 7.97 2.58
CA PHE A 5 -24.89 6.56 2.23
C PHE A 5 -24.67 6.39 0.72
N ILE A 6 -25.53 7.03 -0.08
CA ILE A 6 -25.41 6.99 -1.56
C ILE A 6 -24.10 7.59 -2.03
N LYS A 7 -23.68 8.75 -1.47
CA LYS A 7 -22.36 9.35 -1.80
C LYS A 7 -21.21 8.39 -1.48
N ARG A 8 -21.25 7.76 -0.32
CA ARG A 8 -20.24 6.74 0.06
C ARG A 8 -20.22 5.58 -0.92
N ALA A 9 -21.38 4.98 -1.22
CA ALA A 9 -21.44 3.86 -2.15
C ALA A 9 -20.88 4.22 -3.53
N ILE A 10 -21.27 5.37 -4.09
CA ILE A 10 -20.77 5.84 -5.40
C ILE A 10 -19.25 6.05 -5.38
N THR A 11 -18.73 6.75 -4.38
CA THR A 11 -17.28 7.02 -4.27
C THR A 11 -16.49 5.72 -4.13
N GLY A 12 -16.98 4.74 -3.33
CA GLY A 12 -16.33 3.44 -3.18
C GLY A 12 -16.32 2.63 -4.47
N VAL A 13 -17.46 2.56 -5.18
CA VAL A 13 -17.54 1.85 -6.47
C VAL A 13 -16.64 2.50 -7.51
N LEU A 14 -16.65 3.84 -7.62
CA LEU A 14 -15.78 4.57 -8.54
C LEU A 14 -14.30 4.35 -8.22
N PHE A 15 -13.93 4.39 -6.95
CA PHE A 15 -12.55 4.14 -6.52
C PHE A 15 -12.07 2.74 -6.94
N VAL A 16 -12.86 1.71 -6.65
CA VAL A 16 -12.54 0.33 -7.04
C VAL A 16 -12.52 0.18 -8.56
N ALA A 17 -13.49 0.77 -9.27
CA ALA A 17 -13.55 0.69 -10.74
C ALA A 17 -12.34 1.37 -11.41
N ILE A 18 -11.91 2.54 -10.91
CA ILE A 18 -10.72 3.24 -11.41
C ILE A 18 -9.48 2.40 -11.12
N LEU A 19 -9.33 1.88 -9.89
CA LEU A 19 -8.16 1.09 -9.49
C LEU A 19 -8.04 -0.17 -10.33
N VAL A 20 -9.09 -0.97 -10.42
CA VAL A 20 -9.12 -2.20 -11.23
C VAL A 20 -8.96 -1.88 -12.71
N GLY A 21 -9.67 -0.87 -13.21
CA GLY A 21 -9.60 -0.46 -14.61
C GLY A 21 -8.19 -0.04 -15.03
N CYS A 22 -7.51 0.81 -14.23
CA CYS A 22 -6.15 1.24 -14.53
C CYS A 22 -5.12 0.11 -14.40
N ILE A 23 -5.31 -0.83 -13.47
CA ILE A 23 -4.42 -2.01 -13.37
C ILE A 23 -4.59 -2.91 -14.57
N LEU A 24 -5.82 -3.17 -15.02
CA LEU A 24 -6.10 -4.13 -16.11
C LEU A 24 -5.86 -3.54 -17.49
N TYR A 25 -5.93 -2.21 -17.65
CA TYR A 25 -5.89 -1.57 -18.97
C TYR A 25 -4.50 -1.65 -19.61
N ASP A 26 -3.48 -1.07 -18.97
CA ASP A 26 -2.08 -1.14 -19.41
C ASP A 26 -1.08 -0.68 -18.33
N ALA A 27 0.22 -0.85 -18.63
CA ALA A 27 1.33 -0.43 -17.79
C ALA A 27 1.38 1.09 -17.55
N PHE A 28 0.96 1.90 -18.55
CA PHE A 28 1.01 3.35 -18.45
C PHE A 28 -0.08 3.89 -17.50
N SER A 29 -1.31 3.37 -17.62
CA SER A 29 -2.42 3.72 -16.71
C SER A 29 -2.13 3.28 -15.28
N PHE A 30 -1.56 2.09 -15.09
CA PHE A 30 -1.04 1.62 -13.80
C PHE A 30 0.00 2.60 -13.23
N GLY A 31 0.99 2.98 -14.04
CA GLY A 31 2.06 3.89 -13.66
C GLY A 31 1.55 5.26 -13.21
N ILE A 32 0.65 5.88 -13.98
CA ILE A 32 0.04 7.17 -13.63
C ILE A 32 -0.77 7.06 -12.33
N LEU A 33 -1.62 6.05 -12.23
CA LEU A 33 -2.50 5.88 -11.08
C LEU A 33 -1.69 5.73 -9.78
N PHE A 34 -0.74 4.79 -9.73
CA PHE A 34 0.00 4.52 -8.50
C PHE A 34 1.06 5.59 -8.17
N THR A 35 1.58 6.31 -9.17
CA THR A 35 2.37 7.53 -8.93
C THR A 35 1.51 8.59 -8.23
N ALA A 36 0.29 8.82 -8.70
CA ALA A 36 -0.63 9.77 -8.08
C ALA A 36 -1.06 9.31 -6.68
N ILE A 37 -1.39 8.03 -6.49
CA ILE A 37 -1.74 7.46 -5.18
C ILE A 37 -0.60 7.63 -4.19
N SER A 38 0.63 7.25 -4.55
CA SER A 38 1.83 7.40 -3.71
C SER A 38 2.04 8.86 -3.30
N ALA A 39 1.99 9.76 -4.28
CA ALA A 39 2.14 11.20 -4.07
C ALA A 39 1.08 11.76 -3.10
N LEU A 40 -0.19 11.48 -3.35
CA LEU A 40 -1.31 11.98 -2.55
C LEU A 40 -1.29 11.40 -1.13
N THR A 41 -0.96 10.11 -0.98
CA THR A 41 -0.88 9.47 0.33
C THR A 41 0.24 10.06 1.18
N ILE A 42 1.42 10.31 0.60
CA ILE A 42 2.53 10.97 1.29
C ILE A 42 2.19 12.42 1.62
N TYR A 43 1.55 13.14 0.70
CA TYR A 43 1.13 14.52 0.97
C TYR A 43 0.14 14.59 2.14
N GLU A 44 -0.85 13.69 2.17
CA GLU A 44 -1.83 13.58 3.24
C GLU A 44 -1.17 13.22 4.57
N PHE A 45 -0.27 12.23 4.58
CA PHE A 45 0.51 11.88 5.76
C PHE A 45 1.33 13.06 6.28
N ALA A 46 2.05 13.76 5.41
CA ALA A 46 2.84 14.93 5.78
C ALA A 46 1.97 16.08 6.30
N GLN A 47 0.79 16.25 5.75
CA GLN A 47 -0.18 17.24 6.24
C GLN A 47 -0.70 16.85 7.63
N LEU A 48 -1.05 15.59 7.84
CA LEU A 48 -1.53 15.06 9.11
C LEU A 48 -0.47 15.24 10.22
N VAL A 49 0.77 14.85 9.95
CA VAL A 49 1.88 14.98 10.91
C VAL A 49 2.13 16.46 11.25
N ASN A 50 2.18 17.34 10.25
CA ASN A 50 2.38 18.78 10.47
C ASN A 50 1.26 19.44 11.28
N MET A 51 0.05 18.87 11.29
CA MET A 51 -1.08 19.40 12.06
C MET A 51 -1.19 18.80 13.46
N ARG A 52 -0.66 17.59 13.69
CA ARG A 52 -0.95 16.80 14.87
C ARG A 52 0.27 16.45 15.72
N ALA A 53 1.45 16.34 15.12
CA ALA A 53 2.68 16.08 15.87
C ALA A 53 3.29 17.39 16.34
N GLU A 54 3.51 17.49 17.65
CA GLU A 54 4.01 18.71 18.29
C GLU A 54 5.44 19.05 17.82
N GLY A 55 5.63 20.28 17.40
CA GLY A 55 6.92 20.80 16.92
C GLY A 55 7.41 20.20 15.59
N VAL A 56 6.59 19.38 14.92
CA VAL A 56 6.96 18.75 13.65
C VAL A 56 6.47 19.57 12.47
N LYS A 57 7.39 19.88 11.53
CA LYS A 57 7.07 20.56 10.25
C LYS A 57 7.92 20.03 9.13
N ILE A 58 7.46 18.96 8.48
CA ILE A 58 8.09 18.38 7.28
C ILE A 58 7.61 19.06 6.01
N ASN A 59 8.45 19.09 4.97
CA ASN A 59 8.08 19.66 3.68
C ASN A 59 7.19 18.70 2.91
N LYS A 60 5.89 19.00 2.83
CA LYS A 60 4.89 18.15 2.17
C LYS A 60 5.20 17.89 0.70
N THR A 61 5.59 18.94 -0.03
CA THR A 61 5.84 18.85 -1.47
C THR A 61 7.07 18.01 -1.79
N ILE A 62 8.17 18.20 -1.04
CA ILE A 62 9.40 17.44 -1.26
C ILE A 62 9.19 15.97 -0.93
N ASN A 63 8.49 15.65 0.18
CA ASN A 63 8.17 14.27 0.53
C ASN A 63 7.28 13.62 -0.54
N MET A 64 6.25 14.32 -1.01
CA MET A 64 5.35 13.89 -2.09
C MET A 64 6.12 13.59 -3.39
N LEU A 65 6.98 14.51 -3.82
CA LEU A 65 7.80 14.34 -5.02
C LEU A 65 8.80 13.17 -4.87
N GLY A 66 9.33 12.95 -3.66
CA GLY A 66 10.20 11.82 -3.36
C GLY A 66 9.50 10.48 -3.59
N GLY A 67 8.30 10.30 -3.06
CA GLY A 67 7.54 9.05 -3.25
C GLY A 67 7.08 8.84 -4.69
N ALA A 68 6.63 9.91 -5.37
CA ALA A 68 6.28 9.87 -6.78
C ALA A 68 7.47 9.47 -7.65
N TYR A 69 8.62 10.10 -7.39
CA TYR A 69 9.86 9.79 -8.12
C TYR A 69 10.33 8.35 -7.85
N LEU A 70 10.31 7.90 -6.58
CA LEU A 70 10.70 6.53 -6.24
C LEU A 70 9.85 5.50 -6.99
N PHE A 71 8.52 5.73 -7.08
CA PHE A 71 7.64 4.87 -7.85
C PHE A 71 8.06 4.79 -9.33
N LEU A 72 8.26 5.95 -9.97
CA LEU A 72 8.65 6.02 -11.38
C LEU A 72 10.08 5.47 -11.61
N ALA A 73 11.01 5.67 -10.67
CA ALA A 73 12.36 5.15 -10.77
C ALA A 73 12.39 3.61 -10.71
N ILE A 74 11.63 3.00 -9.78
CA ILE A 74 11.51 1.54 -9.72
C ILE A 74 10.78 1.01 -10.97
N MET A 75 9.73 1.68 -11.45
CA MET A 75 9.07 1.33 -12.69
C MET A 75 10.06 1.34 -13.88
N GLY A 76 10.77 2.46 -14.07
CA GLY A 76 11.74 2.60 -15.15
C GLY A 76 12.88 1.58 -15.09
N PHE A 77 13.29 1.19 -13.89
CA PHE A 77 14.28 0.13 -13.67
C PHE A 77 13.70 -1.26 -13.99
N CYS A 78 12.48 -1.56 -13.56
CA CYS A 78 11.84 -2.86 -13.81
C CYS A 78 11.50 -3.11 -15.28
N ILE A 79 11.27 -2.06 -16.08
CA ILE A 79 11.02 -2.17 -17.53
C ILE A 79 12.28 -2.02 -18.39
N ASP A 80 13.48 -2.06 -17.79
CA ASP A 80 14.78 -1.83 -18.46
C ASP A 80 14.87 -0.52 -19.26
N ALA A 81 14.00 0.45 -18.97
CA ALA A 81 14.09 1.77 -19.61
C ALA A 81 15.22 2.63 -19.03
N ALA A 82 15.72 2.28 -17.84
CA ALA A 82 16.79 3.01 -17.17
C ALA A 82 17.67 2.07 -16.33
N ASP A 83 18.95 2.41 -16.24
CA ASP A 83 19.90 1.70 -15.38
C ASP A 83 19.80 2.18 -13.89
N SER A 84 20.62 1.59 -13.01
CA SER A 84 20.63 1.93 -11.58
C SER A 84 20.90 3.41 -11.27
N LYS A 85 21.43 4.20 -12.22
CA LYS A 85 21.65 5.65 -12.04
C LYS A 85 20.35 6.42 -11.87
N ILE A 86 19.21 5.87 -12.28
CA ILE A 86 17.90 6.47 -12.06
C ILE A 86 17.59 6.70 -10.57
N PHE A 87 18.25 5.98 -9.65
CA PHE A 87 18.09 6.17 -8.22
C PHE A 87 18.90 7.33 -7.64
N ILE A 88 19.87 7.88 -8.38
CA ILE A 88 20.74 8.99 -7.91
C ILE A 88 19.90 10.22 -7.48
N PRO A 89 18.94 10.71 -8.28
CA PRO A 89 18.14 11.86 -7.86
C PRO A 89 17.32 11.60 -6.58
N TYR A 90 16.85 10.37 -6.36
CA TYR A 90 16.16 10.00 -5.13
C TYR A 90 17.09 10.06 -3.92
N VAL A 91 18.29 9.51 -4.03
CA VAL A 91 19.30 9.58 -2.96
C VAL A 91 19.67 11.03 -2.66
N LEU A 92 19.86 11.86 -3.68
CA LEU A 92 20.12 13.30 -3.49
C LEU A 92 18.95 14.01 -2.81
N LEU A 93 17.71 13.63 -3.10
CA LEU A 93 16.52 14.17 -2.43
C LEU A 93 16.51 13.77 -0.95
N LEU A 94 16.83 12.52 -0.60
CA LEU A 94 16.93 12.08 0.79
C LEU A 94 18.03 12.86 1.53
N LEU A 95 19.19 13.02 0.92
CA LEU A 95 20.29 13.85 1.49
C LEU A 95 19.84 15.29 1.67
N TYR A 96 19.13 15.87 0.68
CA TYR A 96 18.58 17.22 0.80
C TYR A 96 17.62 17.33 1.97
N MET A 97 16.69 16.36 2.17
CA MET A 97 15.77 16.36 3.31
C MET A 97 16.52 16.38 4.64
N MET A 98 17.63 15.65 4.75
CA MET A 98 18.46 15.62 5.96
C MET A 98 19.23 16.94 6.16
N ILE A 99 19.92 17.40 5.11
CA ILE A 99 20.78 18.60 5.19
C ILE A 99 19.97 19.87 5.41
N SER A 100 18.78 19.99 4.78
CA SER A 100 17.91 21.17 4.92
C SER A 100 17.50 21.46 6.36
N GLU A 101 17.27 20.45 7.18
CA GLU A 101 16.91 20.63 8.59
C GLU A 101 18.03 21.26 9.42
N LEU A 102 19.31 21.14 9.02
CA LEU A 102 20.44 21.79 9.69
C LEU A 102 20.36 23.33 9.57
N TYR A 103 19.81 23.82 8.46
CA TYR A 103 19.77 25.25 8.14
C TYR A 103 18.43 25.92 8.47
N LEU A 104 17.33 25.15 8.51
CA LEU A 104 15.97 25.70 8.64
C LEU A 104 15.58 26.10 10.09
N LYS A 105 16.44 25.81 11.09
CA LYS A 105 16.23 26.19 12.51
C LYS A 105 14.82 25.86 13.04
N LYS A 106 14.29 24.69 12.64
CA LYS A 106 12.99 24.21 13.12
C LYS A 106 13.07 23.71 14.55
N GLU A 107 11.93 23.59 15.21
CA GLU A 107 11.82 23.22 16.61
C GLU A 107 12.34 21.80 16.89
N ASN A 108 11.92 20.81 16.06
CA ASN A 108 12.26 19.40 16.22
C ASN A 108 12.83 18.77 14.94
N PRO A 109 14.10 19.10 14.55
CA PRO A 109 14.67 18.62 13.29
C PRO A 109 14.80 17.10 13.24
N VAL A 110 15.10 16.43 14.36
CA VAL A 110 15.22 14.96 14.41
C VAL A 110 13.86 14.26 14.17
N LEU A 111 12.78 14.80 14.73
CA LEU A 111 11.43 14.29 14.45
C LEU A 111 11.01 14.57 13.00
N ASN A 112 11.44 15.71 12.42
CA ASN A 112 11.21 16.00 11.01
C ASN A 112 11.92 14.96 10.12
N TRP A 113 13.16 14.59 10.42
CA TRP A 113 13.84 13.48 9.74
C TRP A 113 13.08 12.17 9.87
N ALA A 114 12.70 11.82 11.10
CA ALA A 114 11.99 10.57 11.37
C ALA A 114 10.69 10.46 10.55
N TYR A 115 9.85 11.50 10.57
CA TYR A 115 8.60 11.49 9.82
C TYR A 115 8.81 11.60 8.30
N SER A 116 9.83 12.34 7.83
CA SER A 116 10.16 12.38 6.40
C SER A 116 10.63 10.99 5.92
N MET A 117 11.55 10.34 6.64
CA MET A 117 12.00 8.98 6.29
C MET A 117 10.86 7.95 6.42
N LEU A 118 10.01 8.08 7.45
CA LEU A 118 8.84 7.22 7.60
C LEU A 118 7.89 7.37 6.40
N SER A 119 7.67 8.57 5.89
CA SER A 119 6.83 8.76 4.70
C SER A 119 7.39 8.06 3.46
N GLN A 120 8.71 8.04 3.29
CA GLN A 120 9.35 7.37 2.16
C GLN A 120 9.37 5.83 2.33
N LEU A 121 9.71 5.34 3.52
CA LEU A 121 9.86 3.90 3.77
C LEU A 121 8.51 3.20 4.01
N TYR A 122 7.59 3.83 4.72
CA TYR A 122 6.30 3.22 5.08
C TYR A 122 5.23 3.39 3.99
N ILE A 123 5.30 4.47 3.19
CA ILE A 123 4.31 4.75 2.14
C ILE A 123 4.93 4.67 0.75
N GLY A 124 6.00 5.42 0.48
CA GLY A 124 6.61 5.52 -0.85
C GLY A 124 7.15 4.18 -1.35
N LEU A 125 7.95 3.51 -0.52
CA LEU A 125 8.57 2.23 -0.88
C LEU A 125 7.54 1.12 -1.15
N PRO A 126 6.52 0.86 -0.30
CA PRO A 126 5.50 -0.13 -0.60
C PRO A 126 4.80 0.08 -1.94
N PHE A 127 4.35 1.30 -2.24
CA PHE A 127 3.76 1.57 -3.56
C PHE A 127 4.74 1.34 -4.70
N ALA A 128 5.99 1.77 -4.55
CA ALA A 128 7.01 1.57 -5.57
C ALA A 128 7.33 0.08 -5.81
N LEU A 129 7.24 -0.77 -4.78
CA LEU A 129 7.40 -2.22 -4.88
C LEU A 129 6.28 -2.92 -5.66
N LEU A 130 5.12 -2.27 -5.89
CA LEU A 130 4.12 -2.81 -6.82
C LEU A 130 4.67 -2.98 -8.23
N ASN A 131 5.64 -2.16 -8.64
CA ASN A 131 6.29 -2.31 -9.94
C ASN A 131 7.04 -3.65 -10.05
N VAL A 132 7.66 -4.11 -8.96
CA VAL A 132 8.33 -5.41 -8.93
C VAL A 132 7.34 -6.55 -9.18
N LEU A 133 6.11 -6.43 -8.66
CA LEU A 133 5.04 -7.41 -8.91
C LEU A 133 4.46 -7.30 -10.31
N ALA A 134 4.39 -6.08 -10.86
CA ALA A 134 3.77 -5.80 -12.15
C ALA A 134 4.69 -6.09 -13.34
N PHE A 135 6.02 -5.93 -13.16
CA PHE A 135 7.01 -6.06 -14.21
C PHE A 135 8.07 -7.09 -13.79
N HIS A 136 7.89 -8.33 -14.17
CA HIS A 136 8.87 -9.37 -13.91
C HIS A 136 9.35 -9.98 -15.22
N ASN A 137 10.62 -10.34 -15.27
CA ASN A 137 11.17 -11.08 -16.39
C ASN A 137 10.64 -12.51 -16.37
N ASP A 138 10.07 -12.97 -17.48
CA ASP A 138 9.77 -14.37 -17.66
C ASP A 138 11.06 -15.11 -18.11
N PRO A 139 11.68 -15.90 -17.22
CA PRO A 139 12.92 -16.62 -17.58
C PRO A 139 12.70 -17.67 -18.67
N ALA A 140 11.44 -18.03 -19.00
CA ALA A 140 11.11 -18.96 -20.07
C ALA A 140 10.96 -18.26 -21.44
N SER A 141 10.95 -16.94 -21.51
CA SER A 141 10.92 -16.24 -22.79
C SER A 141 12.32 -16.15 -23.40
N GLU A 142 12.49 -16.64 -24.61
CA GLU A 142 13.74 -16.52 -25.39
C GLU A 142 14.11 -15.06 -25.73
N PHE A 143 13.16 -14.16 -25.58
CA PHE A 143 13.32 -12.71 -25.66
C PHE A 143 13.09 -12.15 -24.27
N SER A 144 14.08 -11.45 -23.73
CA SER A 144 14.01 -10.74 -22.44
C SER A 144 13.00 -9.57 -22.53
N SER A 145 11.75 -9.86 -22.82
CA SER A 145 10.69 -8.90 -22.84
C SER A 145 10.11 -8.79 -21.42
N ILE A 146 10.27 -7.66 -20.80
CA ILE A 146 9.62 -7.35 -19.54
C ILE A 146 8.13 -7.20 -19.83
N ASN A 147 7.37 -8.22 -19.45
CA ASN A 147 5.93 -8.23 -19.66
C ASN A 147 5.22 -7.63 -18.46
N TYR A 148 4.28 -6.73 -18.71
CA TYR A 148 3.37 -6.21 -17.70
C TYR A 148 2.38 -7.31 -17.28
N ASN A 149 2.42 -7.69 -16.00
CA ASN A 149 1.48 -8.64 -15.39
C ASN A 149 0.54 -7.91 -14.43
N PRO A 150 -0.70 -7.60 -14.81
CA PRO A 150 -1.66 -6.93 -13.94
C PRO A 150 -2.19 -7.82 -12.81
N ILE A 151 -2.08 -9.15 -12.94
CA ILE A 151 -2.74 -10.09 -12.05
C ILE A 151 -2.08 -10.14 -10.67
N LEU A 152 -0.75 -10.09 -10.61
CA LEU A 152 -0.04 -10.08 -9.32
C LEU A 152 -0.39 -8.85 -8.47
N PRO A 153 -0.25 -7.59 -8.96
CA PRO A 153 -0.68 -6.42 -8.18
C PRO A 153 -2.17 -6.47 -7.82
N LEU A 154 -3.03 -6.89 -8.76
CA LEU A 154 -4.46 -6.96 -8.52
C LEU A 154 -4.82 -8.00 -7.46
N SER A 155 -4.15 -9.15 -7.44
CA SER A 155 -4.38 -10.22 -6.47
C SER A 155 -4.17 -9.75 -5.03
N ILE A 156 -3.19 -8.86 -4.77
CA ILE A 156 -2.98 -8.27 -3.44
C ILE A 156 -4.24 -7.56 -2.97
N PHE A 157 -4.82 -6.68 -3.81
CA PHE A 157 -6.04 -5.96 -3.45
C PHE A 157 -7.24 -6.88 -3.30
N ILE A 158 -7.39 -7.89 -4.17
CA ILE A 158 -8.46 -8.90 -4.06
C ILE A 158 -8.36 -9.62 -2.71
N PHE A 159 -7.18 -10.10 -2.31
CA PHE A 159 -7.01 -10.80 -1.04
C PHE A 159 -7.30 -9.88 0.15
N LEU A 160 -6.85 -8.62 0.13
CA LEU A 160 -7.13 -7.65 1.18
C LEU A 160 -8.62 -7.34 1.29
N TRP A 161 -9.32 -7.04 0.19
CA TRP A 161 -10.76 -6.75 0.21
C TRP A 161 -11.60 -7.93 0.67
N LEU A 162 -11.23 -9.15 0.27
CA LEU A 162 -11.91 -10.36 0.70
C LEU A 162 -11.63 -10.68 2.15
N ASN A 163 -10.40 -10.49 2.61
CA ASN A 163 -10.05 -10.60 4.02
C ASN A 163 -10.87 -9.62 4.87
N ASP A 164 -10.93 -8.36 4.49
CA ASP A 164 -11.67 -7.34 5.25
C ASP A 164 -13.17 -7.62 5.28
N THR A 165 -13.75 -8.01 4.13
CA THR A 165 -15.16 -8.38 4.03
C THR A 165 -15.47 -9.63 4.85
N GLY A 166 -14.65 -10.67 4.71
CA GLY A 166 -14.77 -11.92 5.47
C GLY A 166 -14.59 -11.69 6.96
N ALA A 167 -13.58 -10.90 7.35
CA ALA A 167 -13.33 -10.56 8.74
C ALA A 167 -14.50 -9.77 9.36
N TYR A 168 -15.10 -8.85 8.62
CA TYR A 168 -16.28 -8.12 9.06
C TYR A 168 -17.49 -9.05 9.22
N CYS A 169 -17.80 -9.86 8.22
CA CYS A 169 -18.95 -10.76 8.26
C CYS A 169 -18.82 -11.79 9.39
N ILE A 170 -17.71 -12.51 9.46
CA ILE A 170 -17.49 -13.56 10.44
C ILE A 170 -17.28 -12.99 11.83
N GLY A 171 -16.51 -11.91 11.97
CA GLY A 171 -16.29 -11.22 13.24
C GLY A 171 -17.54 -10.60 13.84
N SER A 172 -18.50 -10.15 13.01
CA SER A 172 -19.79 -9.64 13.49
C SER A 172 -20.72 -10.74 14.00
N LEU A 173 -20.61 -11.96 13.46
CA LEU A 173 -21.44 -13.11 13.82
C LEU A 173 -20.92 -13.87 15.04
N ILE A 174 -19.62 -14.16 15.08
CA ILE A 174 -19.01 -15.06 16.07
C ILE A 174 -17.81 -14.47 16.81
N GLY A 175 -17.42 -13.21 16.54
CA GLY A 175 -16.23 -12.57 17.13
C GLY A 175 -16.36 -12.36 18.65
N LYS A 176 -15.63 -13.13 19.43
CA LYS A 176 -15.62 -13.06 20.90
C LYS A 176 -14.28 -12.53 21.45
N HIS A 177 -13.17 -12.97 20.87
CA HIS A 177 -11.84 -12.62 21.35
C HIS A 177 -11.27 -11.44 20.56
N ARG A 178 -10.98 -10.33 21.25
CA ARG A 178 -10.42 -9.13 20.61
C ARG A 178 -8.99 -9.36 20.14
N LEU A 179 -8.68 -8.91 18.91
CA LEU A 179 -7.34 -9.07 18.34
C LEU A 179 -6.35 -8.08 18.96
N PHE A 180 -6.74 -6.79 19.04
CA PHE A 180 -5.93 -5.71 19.62
C PHE A 180 -6.82 -4.64 20.22
N GLU A 181 -7.27 -4.83 21.47
CA GLU A 181 -8.26 -3.99 22.12
C GLU A 181 -7.83 -2.51 22.22
N ARG A 182 -6.56 -2.27 22.54
CA ARG A 182 -6.00 -0.92 22.71
C ARG A 182 -6.02 -0.09 21.42
N ILE A 183 -5.83 -0.71 20.26
CA ILE A 183 -5.63 -0.03 18.96
C ILE A 183 -6.90 -0.09 18.13
N SER A 184 -7.48 -1.28 17.98
CA SER A 184 -8.67 -1.56 17.19
C SER A 184 -9.63 -2.48 17.94
N PRO A 185 -10.49 -1.94 18.82
CA PRO A 185 -11.34 -2.73 19.71
C PRO A 185 -12.45 -3.52 18.99
N LYS A 186 -12.66 -3.27 17.70
CA LYS A 186 -13.67 -3.96 16.89
C LYS A 186 -13.15 -5.22 16.21
N LYS A 187 -11.82 -5.36 16.02
CA LYS A 187 -11.21 -6.54 15.38
C LYS A 187 -11.19 -7.72 16.34
N SER A 188 -11.53 -8.92 15.83
CA SER A 188 -11.51 -10.18 16.58
C SER A 188 -10.64 -11.22 15.88
N TRP A 189 -10.12 -12.17 16.66
CA TRP A 189 -9.35 -13.31 16.13
C TRP A 189 -10.19 -14.15 15.19
N GLU A 190 -11.43 -14.46 15.56
CA GLU A 190 -12.36 -15.23 14.74
C GLU A 190 -12.63 -14.56 13.39
N GLY A 191 -12.80 -13.22 13.42
CA GLY A 191 -12.95 -12.44 12.19
C GLY A 191 -11.71 -12.52 11.32
N SER A 192 -10.51 -12.28 11.88
CA SER A 192 -9.26 -12.29 11.12
C SER A 192 -8.94 -13.66 10.53
N ILE A 193 -9.15 -14.74 11.26
CA ILE A 193 -8.97 -16.11 10.77
C ILE A 193 -10.00 -16.41 9.67
N GLY A 194 -11.27 -16.03 9.89
CA GLY A 194 -12.32 -16.25 8.91
C GLY A 194 -12.10 -15.50 7.61
N GLY A 195 -11.67 -14.23 7.67
CA GLY A 195 -11.28 -13.47 6.48
C GLY A 195 -10.12 -14.12 5.73
N GLY A 196 -9.11 -14.61 6.48
CA GLY A 196 -7.98 -15.33 5.90
C GLY A 196 -8.40 -16.61 5.17
N VAL A 197 -9.32 -17.40 5.76
CA VAL A 197 -9.88 -18.61 5.10
C VAL A 197 -10.58 -18.26 3.79
N VAL A 198 -11.34 -17.15 3.76
CA VAL A 198 -12.01 -16.67 2.53
C VAL A 198 -10.97 -16.28 1.47
N ALA A 199 -9.95 -15.53 1.84
CA ALA A 199 -8.90 -15.10 0.91
C ALA A 199 -8.11 -16.30 0.35
N ILE A 200 -7.74 -17.27 1.19
CA ILE A 200 -7.09 -18.51 0.76
C ILE A 200 -8.03 -19.33 -0.15
N GLY A 201 -9.33 -19.39 0.15
CA GLY A 201 -10.30 -20.06 -0.72
C GLY A 201 -10.32 -19.47 -2.14
N VAL A 202 -10.25 -18.13 -2.24
CA VAL A 202 -10.20 -17.44 -3.55
C VAL A 202 -8.85 -17.59 -4.24
N SER A 203 -7.75 -17.80 -3.52
CA SER A 203 -6.46 -18.08 -4.14
C SER A 203 -6.46 -19.35 -5.00
N PHE A 204 -7.27 -20.37 -4.64
CA PHE A 204 -7.45 -21.57 -5.46
C PHE A 204 -8.19 -21.29 -6.77
N ILE A 205 -9.12 -20.31 -6.75
CA ILE A 205 -9.79 -19.84 -7.97
C ILE A 205 -8.77 -19.14 -8.87
N LEU A 206 -7.93 -18.25 -8.31
CA LEU A 206 -6.88 -17.59 -9.08
C LEU A 206 -5.87 -18.59 -9.65
N ALA A 207 -5.47 -19.61 -8.88
CA ALA A 207 -4.59 -20.68 -9.35
C ALA A 207 -5.17 -21.45 -10.55
N HIS A 208 -6.49 -21.62 -10.60
CA HIS A 208 -7.15 -22.30 -11.73
C HIS A 208 -7.13 -21.44 -13.00
N TYR A 209 -7.41 -20.13 -12.87
CA TYR A 209 -7.47 -19.23 -14.04
C TYR A 209 -6.10 -18.68 -14.46
N PHE A 210 -5.15 -18.60 -13.53
CA PHE A 210 -3.80 -18.06 -13.74
C PHE A 210 -2.73 -19.08 -13.32
N PRO A 211 -2.47 -20.12 -14.14
CA PRO A 211 -1.62 -21.25 -13.81
C PRO A 211 -0.11 -20.95 -13.86
N PHE A 212 0.29 -19.68 -13.93
CA PHE A 212 1.69 -19.29 -13.86
C PHE A 212 2.30 -19.45 -12.46
N MET A 213 1.48 -19.60 -11.43
CA MET A 213 1.85 -20.03 -10.07
C MET A 213 1.11 -21.32 -9.70
N SER A 214 1.77 -22.19 -8.94
CA SER A 214 1.13 -23.38 -8.39
C SER A 214 0.05 -23.00 -7.35
N MET A 215 -0.86 -23.93 -7.09
CA MET A 215 -1.93 -23.76 -6.09
C MET A 215 -1.36 -23.45 -4.69
N ILE A 216 -0.23 -24.07 -4.33
CA ILE A 216 0.43 -23.85 -3.03
C ILE A 216 1.05 -22.45 -2.96
N GLU A 217 1.68 -21.99 -4.03
CA GLU A 217 2.27 -20.65 -4.11
C GLU A 217 1.20 -19.55 -4.03
N TRP A 218 0.07 -19.72 -4.73
CA TRP A 218 -1.07 -18.82 -4.62
C TRP A 218 -1.66 -18.78 -3.21
N ALA A 219 -1.81 -19.94 -2.56
CA ALA A 219 -2.30 -20.02 -1.18
C ALA A 219 -1.31 -19.39 -0.19
N GLY A 220 -0.02 -19.59 -0.38
CA GLY A 220 1.03 -18.95 0.41
C GLY A 220 1.04 -17.42 0.23
N LEU A 221 0.89 -16.92 -1.00
CA LEU A 221 0.77 -15.50 -1.27
C LEU A 221 -0.44 -14.89 -0.56
N ALA A 222 -1.62 -15.54 -0.66
CA ALA A 222 -2.82 -15.11 0.04
C ALA A 222 -2.61 -15.05 1.56
N LEU A 223 -1.99 -16.08 2.14
CA LEU A 223 -1.70 -16.14 3.57
C LEU A 223 -0.77 -15.00 4.02
N VAL A 224 0.30 -14.74 3.27
CA VAL A 224 1.24 -13.65 3.55
C VAL A 224 0.53 -12.30 3.46
N VAL A 225 -0.25 -12.06 2.40
CA VAL A 225 -1.00 -10.81 2.21
C VAL A 225 -2.00 -10.58 3.35
N VAL A 226 -2.71 -11.60 3.79
CA VAL A 226 -3.69 -11.49 4.89
C VAL A 226 -3.02 -11.17 6.22
N ILE A 227 -1.94 -11.87 6.55
CA ILE A 227 -1.21 -11.63 7.82
C ILE A 227 -0.64 -10.21 7.84
N PHE A 228 0.12 -9.84 6.81
CA PHE A 228 0.77 -8.52 6.77
C PHE A 228 -0.23 -7.40 6.49
N GLY A 229 -1.32 -7.65 5.77
CA GLY A 229 -2.41 -6.70 5.61
C GLY A 229 -3.11 -6.39 6.94
N THR A 230 -3.37 -7.41 7.75
CA THR A 230 -3.93 -7.22 9.10
C THR A 230 -2.99 -6.39 9.99
N TRP A 231 -1.69 -6.63 9.94
CA TRP A 231 -0.70 -5.82 10.67
C TRP A 231 -0.56 -4.42 10.09
N GLY A 232 -0.73 -4.23 8.79
CA GLY A 232 -0.70 -2.91 8.12
C GLY A 232 -1.79 -1.99 8.68
N ASP A 233 -3.05 -2.45 8.67
CA ASP A 233 -4.17 -1.70 9.25
C ASP A 233 -3.96 -1.43 10.77
N LEU A 234 -3.44 -2.38 11.53
CA LEU A 234 -3.12 -2.16 12.94
C LEU A 234 -2.01 -1.11 13.13
N THR A 235 -1.00 -1.12 12.27
CA THR A 235 0.11 -0.15 12.30
C THR A 235 -0.39 1.26 11.97
N GLU A 236 -1.21 1.40 10.94
CA GLU A 236 -1.82 2.67 10.58
C GLU A 236 -2.79 3.15 11.67
N SER A 237 -3.58 2.25 12.24
CA SER A 237 -4.45 2.54 13.38
C SER A 237 -3.65 3.02 14.60
N LEU A 238 -2.49 2.42 14.90
CA LEU A 238 -1.60 2.87 15.98
C LEU A 238 -1.09 4.29 15.71
N LEU A 239 -0.64 4.57 14.49
CA LEU A 239 -0.19 5.90 14.07
C LEU A 239 -1.29 6.95 14.27
N LYS A 240 -2.52 6.64 13.84
CA LYS A 240 -3.67 7.54 14.04
C LYS A 240 -3.98 7.81 15.51
N ARG A 241 -3.91 6.77 16.37
CA ARG A 241 -4.10 6.96 17.82
C ARG A 241 -3.01 7.83 18.43
N GLN A 242 -1.75 7.64 18.03
CA GLN A 242 -0.64 8.47 18.48
C GLN A 242 -0.80 9.94 18.07
N LEU A 243 -1.37 10.20 16.91
CA LEU A 243 -1.66 11.55 16.41
C LEU A 243 -3.04 12.10 16.86
N HIS A 244 -3.73 11.39 17.75
CA HIS A 244 -5.05 11.74 18.28
C HIS A 244 -6.12 12.00 17.20
N VAL A 245 -6.09 11.20 16.13
CA VAL A 245 -7.09 11.23 15.06
C VAL A 245 -7.73 9.86 14.86
N LYS A 246 -8.83 9.85 14.11
CA LYS A 246 -9.49 8.62 13.68
C LYS A 246 -9.27 8.35 12.19
N ASP A 247 -9.36 9.38 11.37
CA ASP A 247 -9.21 9.31 9.92
C ASP A 247 -7.98 10.12 9.53
N SER A 248 -7.22 9.66 8.51
CA SER A 248 -5.96 10.29 8.09
C SER A 248 -6.18 11.61 7.33
N GLY A 249 -7.33 11.75 6.67
CA GLY A 249 -7.67 12.91 5.85
C GLY A 249 -9.09 12.88 5.31
N ASN A 250 -9.36 13.73 4.32
CA ASN A 250 -10.68 13.89 3.69
C ASN A 250 -10.58 13.96 2.15
N ILE A 251 -9.53 13.42 1.55
CA ILE A 251 -9.31 13.48 0.09
C ILE A 251 -10.45 12.73 -0.63
N LEU A 252 -10.93 11.62 -0.07
CA LEU A 252 -12.03 10.86 -0.65
C LEU A 252 -13.35 11.20 0.08
N PRO A 253 -14.29 11.91 -0.57
CA PRO A 253 -15.53 12.34 0.07
C PRO A 253 -16.32 11.17 0.66
N GLY A 254 -16.50 11.19 1.99
CA GLY A 254 -17.22 10.16 2.73
C GLY A 254 -16.44 8.86 3.00
N HIS A 255 -15.20 8.74 2.52
CA HIS A 255 -14.35 7.56 2.70
C HIS A 255 -13.06 7.83 3.49
N GLY A 256 -12.85 9.04 3.98
CA GLY A 256 -11.63 9.39 4.73
C GLY A 256 -10.48 9.79 3.82
N GLY A 257 -9.27 9.51 4.27
CA GLY A 257 -8.05 9.82 3.54
C GLY A 257 -7.63 8.73 2.55
N MET A 258 -6.63 9.06 1.76
CA MET A 258 -5.97 8.11 0.86
C MET A 258 -5.20 7.06 1.67
N LEU A 259 -4.53 7.46 2.76
CA LEU A 259 -3.83 6.55 3.66
C LEU A 259 -4.78 5.50 4.26
N ASP A 260 -6.01 5.92 4.68
CA ASP A 260 -7.04 5.01 5.21
C ASP A 260 -7.51 3.94 4.20
N ARG A 261 -7.24 4.09 2.90
CA ARG A 261 -7.65 3.15 1.84
C ARG A 261 -6.57 2.14 1.48
N PHE A 262 -5.34 2.44 1.81
CA PHE A 262 -4.19 1.61 1.47
C PHE A 262 -3.42 1.10 2.70
N ASP A 263 -3.93 1.34 3.90
CA ASP A 263 -3.33 0.97 5.19
C ASP A 263 -2.83 -0.49 5.24
N SER A 264 -3.70 -1.43 4.89
CA SER A 264 -3.37 -2.85 4.82
C SER A 264 -2.33 -3.15 3.73
N SER A 265 -2.41 -2.47 2.60
CA SER A 265 -1.53 -2.71 1.45
C SER A 265 -0.08 -2.30 1.70
N LEU A 266 0.16 -1.28 2.55
CA LEU A 266 1.50 -0.77 2.83
C LEU A 266 2.44 -1.80 3.47
N MET A 267 1.92 -2.78 4.19
CA MET A 267 2.73 -3.90 4.70
C MET A 267 2.58 -5.17 3.87
N ALA A 268 1.40 -5.38 3.27
CA ALA A 268 1.14 -6.56 2.45
C ALA A 268 2.01 -6.59 1.18
N ILE A 269 2.18 -5.45 0.49
CA ILE A 269 2.96 -5.38 -0.75
C ILE A 269 4.43 -5.77 -0.53
N PRO A 270 5.19 -5.15 0.40
CA PRO A 270 6.56 -5.57 0.67
C PRO A 270 6.68 -7.05 1.06
N ALA A 271 5.74 -7.54 1.88
CA ALA A 271 5.74 -8.94 2.30
C ALA A 271 5.48 -9.90 1.13
N ALA A 272 4.58 -9.53 0.21
CA ALA A 272 4.33 -10.30 -1.01
C ALA A 272 5.57 -10.35 -1.91
N VAL A 273 6.26 -9.22 -2.09
CA VAL A 273 7.53 -9.17 -2.84
C VAL A 273 8.57 -10.11 -2.19
N VAL A 274 8.77 -10.00 -0.87
CA VAL A 274 9.71 -10.89 -0.15
C VAL A 274 9.34 -12.36 -0.31
N TYR A 275 8.05 -12.69 -0.21
CA TYR A 275 7.56 -14.06 -0.41
C TYR A 275 7.88 -14.60 -1.80
N LEU A 276 7.61 -13.81 -2.86
CA LEU A 276 7.88 -14.23 -4.24
C LEU A 276 9.39 -14.34 -4.53
N TYR A 277 10.22 -13.45 -3.96
CA TYR A 277 11.67 -13.60 -4.01
C TYR A 277 12.16 -14.88 -3.31
N ALA A 278 11.57 -15.22 -2.17
CA ALA A 278 11.91 -16.46 -1.46
C ALA A 278 11.55 -17.73 -2.25
N LEU A 279 10.60 -17.64 -3.16
CA LEU A 279 10.25 -18.71 -4.10
C LEU A 279 11.12 -18.72 -5.37
N THR A 280 12.14 -17.87 -5.47
CA THR A 280 12.97 -17.67 -6.67
C THR A 280 12.18 -17.28 -7.93
N TRP A 281 11.15 -16.48 -7.74
CA TRP A 281 10.25 -16.03 -8.81
C TRP A 281 10.82 -14.87 -9.66
N PHE A 282 11.83 -14.17 -9.14
CA PHE A 282 12.46 -13.02 -9.79
C PHE A 282 13.93 -13.28 -10.08
#